data_c904f07ef1dd03060a04ea089f28e620
#
_entry.id   c904f07ef1dd03060a04ea089f28e620
#
_cell.length_a   1.000
_cell.length_b   1.000
_cell.length_c   1.000
_cell.angle_alpha   90.00
_cell.angle_beta   90.00
_cell.angle_gamma   90.00
#
_symmetry.space_group_name_H-M   'P 1'
#
loop_
_entity.id
_entity.type
_entity.pdbx_description
1 polymer ?
#
loop_
_entity_poly.entity_id
_entity_poly.type
_entity_poly.pdbx_seq_one_letter_code
_entity_poly.pdbx_strand_id
1 'polypeptide(L)'
;MSNYIESKYLNLLSAQLSHFKQKNDNLWNFRCPYCLDSQTNLNKARGYVFLKEASYIFKCHNCGHGASLNNLIKHVNPMLHKEYAMEKFKDSGGHKKVANTTTAKTKTEFRFKKKASYLKTPLGKLKKVSQLMPGHKAKRYVVSRMIPSNYHFKLFYAPKFYEFVNQCIPNKFPEISKDEPRLIIPFIDQDDNLIGFQGRSLGNSDLKYITIMIDEDAPKIFGLDTMDPTKPVYVVEGPIDSMFVNNAIAMAGADVSGLDRISADYIFVYDNEPRSAQIVRRIKKSIDRNHAIVLFPKNIREKDINDMIMSGMSVSEVSEIISSNTFDGLAAKAKLSEWSRV
;
A
#
# COMPACT_ATOMS: atom_id res chain seq x y z
N MET A 1 -11.64 -31.43 15.52
CA MET A 1 -12.97 -31.29 14.88
C MET A 1 -13.03 -30.05 13.98
N SER A 2 -12.39 -28.95 14.29
CA SER A 2 -12.41 -27.70 13.48
C SER A 2 -12.03 -27.87 11.99
N ASN A 3 -11.06 -28.72 11.68
CA ASN A 3 -10.58 -28.90 10.29
C ASN A 3 -11.60 -29.59 9.37
N TYR A 4 -12.49 -30.42 9.91
CA TYR A 4 -13.52 -31.08 9.11
C TYR A 4 -14.56 -30.07 8.57
N ILE A 5 -15.01 -29.15 9.44
CA ILE A 5 -15.98 -28.10 9.02
C ILE A 5 -15.33 -27.23 7.96
N GLU A 6 -14.09 -26.82 8.15
CA GLU A 6 -13.37 -25.97 7.18
C GLU A 6 -13.20 -26.66 5.82
N SER A 7 -12.80 -27.94 5.79
CA SER A 7 -12.69 -28.74 4.57
C SER A 7 -14.05 -28.93 3.88
N LYS A 8 -15.11 -29.20 4.64
CA LYS A 8 -16.49 -29.30 4.15
C LYS A 8 -16.91 -28.05 3.38
N TYR A 9 -16.75 -26.86 4.00
CA TYR A 9 -17.18 -25.60 3.39
C TYR A 9 -16.30 -25.17 2.23
N LEU A 10 -15.01 -25.53 2.24
CA LEU A 10 -14.14 -25.33 1.08
C LEU A 10 -14.60 -26.17 -0.11
N ASN A 11 -14.98 -27.41 0.11
CA ASN A 11 -15.51 -28.27 -0.95
C ASN A 11 -16.89 -27.78 -1.46
N LEU A 12 -17.73 -27.22 -0.60
CA LEU A 12 -18.99 -26.59 -1.04
C LEU A 12 -18.78 -25.37 -1.94
N LEU A 13 -17.64 -24.68 -1.85
CA LEU A 13 -17.26 -23.59 -2.76
C LEU A 13 -16.79 -24.09 -4.13
N SER A 14 -16.53 -25.36 -4.32
CA SER A 14 -15.93 -25.92 -5.54
C SER A 14 -16.69 -25.53 -6.83
N ALA A 15 -18.02 -25.49 -6.78
CA ALA A 15 -18.86 -25.10 -7.91
C ALA A 15 -18.72 -23.62 -8.32
N GLN A 16 -18.19 -22.76 -7.42
CA GLN A 16 -18.05 -21.32 -7.64
C GLN A 16 -16.58 -20.90 -7.83
N LEU A 17 -15.65 -21.84 -7.72
CA LEU A 17 -14.21 -21.62 -7.87
C LEU A 17 -13.72 -22.30 -9.16
N SER A 18 -13.42 -21.49 -10.19
CA SER A 18 -12.92 -22.00 -11.46
C SER A 18 -11.62 -22.78 -11.30
N HIS A 19 -11.50 -23.92 -11.98
CA HIS A 19 -10.35 -24.83 -11.93
C HIS A 19 -10.05 -25.39 -10.54
N PHE A 20 -11.07 -25.58 -9.72
CA PHE A 20 -10.93 -26.13 -8.38
C PHE A 20 -10.41 -27.59 -8.45
N LYS A 21 -9.31 -27.84 -7.75
CA LYS A 21 -8.66 -29.15 -7.65
C LYS A 21 -8.13 -29.36 -6.24
N GLN A 22 -8.47 -30.46 -5.62
CA GLN A 22 -7.80 -30.91 -4.40
C GLN A 22 -6.49 -31.61 -4.82
N LYS A 23 -5.37 -31.16 -4.28
CA LYS A 23 -4.04 -31.72 -4.56
C LYS A 23 -3.64 -32.79 -3.56
N ASN A 24 -4.05 -32.62 -2.31
CA ASN A 24 -3.94 -33.59 -1.20
C ASN A 24 -4.96 -33.22 -0.10
N ASP A 25 -4.97 -33.94 1.01
CA ASP A 25 -5.94 -33.76 2.10
C ASP A 25 -5.99 -32.35 2.69
N ASN A 26 -4.90 -31.60 2.58
CA ASN A 26 -4.74 -30.28 3.18
C ASN A 26 -4.35 -29.18 2.18
N LEU A 27 -4.50 -29.44 0.86
CA LEU A 27 -4.10 -28.50 -0.17
C LEU A 27 -5.09 -28.49 -1.34
N TRP A 28 -5.66 -27.36 -1.61
CA TRP A 28 -6.52 -27.09 -2.79
C TRP A 28 -5.93 -26.01 -3.67
N ASN A 29 -6.16 -26.12 -4.96
CA ASN A 29 -5.73 -25.15 -5.95
C ASN A 29 -6.92 -24.76 -6.84
N PHE A 30 -7.05 -23.48 -7.13
CA PHE A 30 -8.11 -22.95 -7.99
C PHE A 30 -7.73 -21.56 -8.52
N ARG A 31 -8.49 -21.09 -9.48
CA ARG A 31 -8.32 -19.75 -10.04
C ARG A 31 -8.69 -18.71 -8.97
N CYS A 32 -7.80 -17.76 -8.72
CA CYS A 32 -7.98 -16.76 -7.66
C CYS A 32 -9.27 -15.95 -7.85
N PRO A 33 -10.21 -15.94 -6.88
CA PRO A 33 -11.46 -15.19 -7.02
C PRO A 33 -11.28 -13.68 -6.83
N TYR A 34 -10.11 -13.23 -6.38
CA TYR A 34 -9.82 -11.81 -6.17
C TYR A 34 -9.20 -11.13 -7.38
N CYS A 35 -8.25 -11.77 -8.05
CA CYS A 35 -7.56 -11.19 -9.22
C CYS A 35 -7.88 -11.87 -10.54
N LEU A 36 -8.64 -12.98 -10.52
CA LEU A 36 -8.99 -13.79 -11.67
C LEU A 36 -7.78 -14.33 -12.46
N ASP A 37 -6.61 -14.42 -11.80
CA ASP A 37 -5.36 -14.90 -12.40
C ASP A 37 -4.98 -14.19 -13.72
N SER A 38 -4.61 -14.93 -14.74
CA SER A 38 -4.24 -14.39 -16.05
C SER A 38 -5.48 -14.15 -16.92
N GLN A 39 -5.59 -12.97 -17.53
CA GLN A 39 -6.65 -12.67 -18.48
C GLN A 39 -6.39 -13.32 -19.87
N THR A 40 -5.12 -13.56 -20.21
CA THR A 40 -4.72 -14.15 -21.49
C THR A 40 -4.69 -15.68 -21.47
N ASN A 41 -4.51 -16.30 -20.29
CA ASN A 41 -4.50 -17.75 -20.14
C ASN A 41 -5.48 -18.17 -19.05
N LEU A 42 -6.67 -18.54 -19.46
CA LEU A 42 -7.79 -18.93 -18.60
C LEU A 42 -7.54 -20.22 -17.82
N ASN A 43 -6.59 -21.05 -18.23
CA ASN A 43 -6.25 -22.31 -17.56
C ASN A 43 -5.32 -22.15 -16.35
N LYS A 44 -4.77 -20.94 -16.13
CA LYS A 44 -3.92 -20.69 -14.95
C LYS A 44 -4.75 -20.59 -13.68
N ALA A 45 -4.35 -21.37 -12.68
CA ALA A 45 -4.94 -21.41 -11.34
C ALA A 45 -3.81 -21.26 -10.30
N ARG A 46 -3.69 -20.08 -9.68
CA ARG A 46 -2.60 -19.73 -8.76
C ARG A 46 -3.09 -19.35 -7.36
N GLY A 47 -4.38 -19.51 -7.10
CA GLY A 47 -4.96 -19.48 -5.77
C GLY A 47 -4.79 -20.83 -5.07
N TYR A 48 -4.34 -20.82 -3.82
CA TYR A 48 -4.13 -22.02 -3.01
C TYR A 48 -4.79 -21.84 -1.64
N VAL A 49 -5.43 -22.91 -1.15
CA VAL A 49 -5.81 -23.05 0.25
C VAL A 49 -5.01 -24.20 0.84
N PHE A 50 -4.38 -23.94 1.97
CA PHE A 50 -3.54 -24.93 2.67
C PHE A 50 -3.66 -24.78 4.18
N LEU A 51 -3.39 -25.86 4.89
CA LEU A 51 -3.37 -25.86 6.35
C LEU A 51 -2.11 -25.17 6.85
N LYS A 52 -2.26 -24.17 7.71
CA LYS A 52 -1.18 -23.53 8.45
C LYS A 52 -1.51 -23.58 9.94
N GLU A 53 -0.64 -24.24 10.71
CA GLU A 53 -0.89 -24.51 12.14
C GLU A 53 -2.20 -25.30 12.33
N ALA A 54 -3.27 -24.66 12.77
CA ALA A 54 -4.56 -25.30 13.02
C ALA A 54 -5.71 -24.72 12.17
N SER A 55 -5.42 -23.95 11.13
CA SER A 55 -6.42 -23.26 10.31
C SER A 55 -6.07 -23.24 8.83
N TYR A 56 -7.07 -23.33 7.97
CA TYR A 56 -6.88 -23.17 6.54
C TYR A 56 -6.76 -21.70 6.16
N ILE A 57 -5.73 -21.39 5.37
CA ILE A 57 -5.48 -20.06 4.81
C ILE A 57 -5.44 -20.12 3.29
N PHE A 58 -5.97 -19.08 2.66
CA PHE A 58 -5.87 -18.84 1.23
C PHE A 58 -4.68 -17.94 0.92
N LYS A 59 -3.93 -18.26 -0.15
CA LYS A 59 -2.91 -17.39 -0.74
C LYS A 59 -2.91 -17.51 -2.26
N CYS A 60 -2.86 -16.38 -2.95
CA CYS A 60 -2.68 -16.33 -4.39
C CYS A 60 -1.23 -16.00 -4.74
N HIS A 61 -0.58 -16.83 -5.56
CA HIS A 61 0.77 -16.62 -6.06
C HIS A 61 0.85 -15.64 -7.23
N ASN A 62 -0.29 -15.16 -7.75
CA ASN A 62 -0.34 -14.14 -8.79
C ASN A 62 -0.41 -12.72 -8.22
N CYS A 63 -1.35 -12.46 -7.32
CA CYS A 63 -1.58 -11.12 -6.76
C CYS A 63 -1.08 -10.97 -5.32
N GLY A 64 -0.50 -12.03 -4.73
CA GLY A 64 -0.03 -12.02 -3.34
C GLY A 64 -1.12 -11.95 -2.27
N HIS A 65 -2.42 -11.87 -2.67
CA HIS A 65 -3.52 -11.77 -1.72
C HIS A 65 -3.58 -12.99 -0.80
N GLY A 66 -3.62 -12.73 0.51
CA GLY A 66 -3.80 -13.74 1.55
C GLY A 66 -5.08 -13.48 2.34
N ALA A 67 -5.80 -14.53 2.69
CA ALA A 67 -7.03 -14.46 3.48
C ALA A 67 -7.21 -15.71 4.35
N SER A 68 -7.92 -15.57 5.49
CA SER A 68 -8.44 -16.74 6.20
C SER A 68 -9.53 -17.42 5.35
N LEU A 69 -9.77 -18.70 5.59
CA LEU A 69 -10.86 -19.42 4.92
C LEU A 69 -12.21 -18.74 5.15
N ASN A 70 -12.47 -18.23 6.34
CA ASN A 70 -13.66 -17.45 6.66
C ASN A 70 -13.87 -16.25 5.69
N ASN A 71 -12.80 -15.50 5.42
CA ASN A 71 -12.86 -14.35 4.52
C ASN A 71 -12.98 -14.77 3.06
N LEU A 72 -12.36 -15.88 2.67
CA LEU A 72 -12.52 -16.45 1.33
C LEU A 72 -13.97 -16.87 1.09
N ILE A 73 -14.59 -17.63 2.01
CA ILE A 73 -15.99 -18.06 1.91
C ILE A 73 -16.90 -16.84 1.82
N LYS A 74 -16.68 -15.84 2.69
CA LYS A 74 -17.46 -14.59 2.67
C LYS A 74 -17.36 -13.83 1.35
N HIS A 75 -16.18 -13.84 0.72
CA HIS A 75 -15.96 -13.16 -0.55
C HIS A 75 -16.64 -13.88 -1.72
N VAL A 76 -16.53 -15.21 -1.76
CA VAL A 76 -17.05 -16.02 -2.86
C VAL A 76 -18.56 -16.25 -2.75
N ASN A 77 -19.03 -16.58 -1.53
CA ASN A 77 -20.44 -16.86 -1.27
C ASN A 77 -20.89 -16.35 0.12
N PRO A 78 -21.47 -15.14 0.21
CA PRO A 78 -21.95 -14.57 1.46
C PRO A 78 -23.06 -15.39 2.16
N MET A 79 -23.86 -16.14 1.39
CA MET A 79 -24.91 -16.97 1.98
C MET A 79 -24.31 -18.21 2.66
N LEU A 80 -23.42 -18.91 1.96
CA LEU A 80 -22.70 -20.05 2.52
C LEU A 80 -21.84 -19.66 3.73
N HIS A 81 -21.34 -18.42 3.76
CA HIS A 81 -20.61 -17.87 4.91
C HIS A 81 -21.45 -17.81 6.17
N LYS A 82 -22.76 -17.50 6.08
CA LYS A 82 -23.64 -17.48 7.25
C LYS A 82 -23.80 -18.90 7.85
N GLU A 83 -23.96 -19.89 6.99
CA GLU A 83 -24.07 -21.29 7.41
C GLU A 83 -22.76 -21.78 8.05
N TYR A 84 -21.62 -21.48 7.41
CA TYR A 84 -20.28 -21.77 7.96
C TYR A 84 -20.08 -21.16 9.35
N ALA A 85 -20.44 -19.89 9.53
CA ALA A 85 -20.29 -19.20 10.81
C ALA A 85 -21.18 -19.83 11.90
N MET A 86 -22.42 -20.20 11.55
CA MET A 86 -23.34 -20.86 12.48
C MET A 86 -22.87 -22.27 12.87
N GLU A 87 -22.37 -23.06 11.92
CA GLU A 87 -21.90 -24.41 12.19
C GLU A 87 -20.62 -24.38 13.04
N LYS A 88 -19.70 -23.46 12.74
CA LYS A 88 -18.48 -23.26 13.54
C LYS A 88 -18.76 -22.76 14.96
N PHE A 89 -19.80 -21.92 15.14
CA PHE A 89 -20.27 -21.50 16.44
C PHE A 89 -20.86 -22.67 17.27
N LYS A 90 -21.63 -23.55 16.64
CA LYS A 90 -22.20 -24.76 17.29
C LYS A 90 -21.08 -25.75 17.70
N ASP A 91 -20.08 -25.96 16.86
CA ASP A 91 -18.94 -26.86 17.12
C ASP A 91 -18.02 -26.33 18.25
N SER A 92 -17.92 -25.01 18.38
CA SER A 92 -17.17 -24.38 19.49
C SER A 92 -17.89 -24.40 20.83
N GLY A 93 -19.02 -25.12 20.95
CA GLY A 93 -19.75 -25.34 22.17
C GLY A 93 -20.33 -24.06 22.74
N GLY A 94 -21.46 -23.59 22.23
CA GLY A 94 -22.16 -22.34 22.59
C GLY A 94 -22.55 -22.15 24.04
N HIS A 95 -21.67 -22.44 25.00
CA HIS A 95 -21.84 -22.13 26.43
C HIS A 95 -20.60 -21.52 27.02
N LYS A 96 -20.72 -20.29 27.51
CA LYS A 96 -19.78 -19.70 28.45
C LYS A 96 -19.73 -20.56 29.72
N LYS A 97 -18.65 -21.30 29.94
CA LYS A 97 -18.29 -21.76 31.28
C LYS A 97 -17.25 -20.78 31.84
N VAL A 98 -17.71 -20.07 32.89
CA VAL A 98 -16.83 -19.44 33.86
C VAL A 98 -16.22 -20.56 34.71
N ALA A 99 -14.90 -20.71 34.65
CA ALA A 99 -14.14 -21.44 35.66
C ALA A 99 -12.72 -20.88 35.73
N ASN A 100 -12.43 -20.36 36.92
CA ASN A 100 -11.08 -20.03 37.35
C ASN A 100 -10.20 -21.29 37.38
N THR A 101 -9.05 -21.24 36.75
CA THR A 101 -7.80 -21.89 37.23
C THR A 101 -6.59 -21.27 36.56
N THR A 102 -5.69 -20.83 37.40
CA THR A 102 -4.36 -20.26 37.14
C THR A 102 -3.46 -21.25 36.45
N THR A 103 -3.08 -20.97 35.19
CA THR A 103 -1.79 -21.36 34.62
C THR A 103 -1.45 -20.36 33.52
N ALA A 104 -0.25 -19.78 33.62
CA ALA A 104 0.26 -18.78 32.67
C ALA A 104 0.30 -19.34 31.25
N LYS A 105 -0.67 -18.95 30.43
CA LYS A 105 -0.62 -19.07 28.97
C LYS A 105 -0.50 -17.67 28.42
N THR A 106 0.56 -17.39 27.71
CA THR A 106 0.77 -16.20 26.90
C THR A 106 -0.48 -15.99 26.06
N LYS A 107 -1.33 -15.06 26.48
CA LYS A 107 -2.50 -14.60 25.71
C LYS A 107 -1.95 -13.83 24.52
N THR A 108 -1.98 -14.44 23.35
CA THR A 108 -2.01 -13.66 22.11
C THR A 108 -3.36 -12.97 22.09
N GLU A 109 -3.42 -11.76 22.60
CA GLU A 109 -4.59 -10.89 22.44
C GLU A 109 -4.83 -10.68 20.97
N PHE A 110 -5.90 -11.24 20.41
CA PHE A 110 -6.46 -10.75 19.17
C PHE A 110 -6.99 -9.34 19.44
N ARG A 111 -6.11 -8.36 19.35
CA ARG A 111 -6.52 -6.97 19.25
C ARG A 111 -7.28 -6.85 17.93
N PHE A 112 -8.61 -6.79 17.99
CA PHE A 112 -9.37 -6.18 16.91
C PHE A 112 -8.69 -4.83 16.66
N LYS A 113 -8.01 -4.68 15.50
CA LYS A 113 -7.44 -3.39 15.14
C LYS A 113 -8.58 -2.39 15.23
N LYS A 114 -8.49 -1.45 16.16
CA LYS A 114 -9.45 -0.33 16.25
C LYS A 114 -9.55 0.23 14.84
N LYS A 115 -10.77 0.58 14.42
CA LYS A 115 -10.98 1.23 13.13
C LYS A 115 -10.05 2.43 13.08
N ALA A 116 -9.16 2.47 12.07
CA ALA A 116 -8.11 3.47 12.00
C ALA A 116 -8.68 4.89 12.22
N SER A 117 -8.01 5.68 13.02
CA SER A 117 -8.47 7.01 13.47
C SER A 117 -8.84 7.91 12.28
N TYR A 118 -8.03 7.91 11.22
CA TYR A 118 -8.26 8.69 10.01
C TYR A 118 -9.60 8.39 9.31
N LEU A 119 -10.19 7.20 9.49
CA LEU A 119 -11.51 6.86 8.93
C LEU A 119 -12.68 7.51 9.65
N LYS A 120 -12.45 8.16 10.81
CA LYS A 120 -13.45 8.98 11.50
C LYS A 120 -13.48 10.43 10.99
N THR A 121 -12.48 10.83 10.20
CA THR A 121 -12.38 12.13 9.56
C THR A 121 -13.23 12.18 8.28
N PRO A 122 -13.39 13.34 7.61
CA PRO A 122 -14.05 13.45 6.31
C PRO A 122 -13.51 12.48 5.26
N LEU A 123 -12.23 12.06 5.35
CA LEU A 123 -11.62 11.05 4.48
C LEU A 123 -12.40 9.72 4.49
N GLY A 124 -12.93 9.32 5.64
CA GLY A 124 -13.70 8.07 5.76
C GLY A 124 -15.04 8.07 5.02
N LYS A 125 -15.54 9.24 4.59
CA LYS A 125 -16.75 9.38 3.76
C LYS A 125 -16.46 9.20 2.26
N LEU A 126 -15.20 9.31 1.84
CA LEU A 126 -14.80 9.12 0.45
C LEU A 126 -14.74 7.63 0.09
N LYS A 127 -15.02 7.32 -1.17
CA LYS A 127 -14.82 5.96 -1.70
C LYS A 127 -13.33 5.68 -1.88
N LYS A 128 -12.89 4.51 -1.39
CA LYS A 128 -11.56 3.99 -1.67
C LYS A 128 -11.46 3.57 -3.13
N VAL A 129 -10.28 3.67 -3.72
CA VAL A 129 -10.04 3.22 -5.11
C VAL A 129 -10.35 1.74 -5.29
N SER A 130 -10.16 0.92 -4.25
CA SER A 130 -10.55 -0.51 -4.25
C SER A 130 -12.05 -0.75 -4.43
N GLN A 131 -12.90 0.23 -4.08
CA GLN A 131 -14.37 0.17 -4.16
C GLN A 131 -14.92 0.70 -5.49
N LEU A 132 -14.07 1.27 -6.34
CA LEU A 132 -14.47 1.86 -7.61
C LEU A 132 -14.51 0.80 -8.72
N MET A 133 -15.46 0.95 -9.63
CA MET A 133 -15.57 0.11 -10.82
C MET A 133 -14.33 0.27 -11.72
N PRO A 134 -13.93 -0.76 -12.50
CA PRO A 134 -12.75 -0.71 -13.38
C PRO A 134 -12.74 0.47 -14.36
N GLY A 135 -13.92 0.86 -14.89
CA GLY A 135 -14.06 2.00 -15.81
C GLY A 135 -13.99 3.39 -15.15
N HIS A 136 -13.96 3.48 -13.82
CA HIS A 136 -13.92 4.75 -13.12
C HIS A 136 -12.56 5.45 -13.32
N LYS A 137 -12.55 6.78 -13.59
CA LYS A 137 -11.33 7.54 -13.91
C LYS A 137 -10.19 7.39 -12.90
N ALA A 138 -10.49 7.42 -11.59
CA ALA A 138 -9.47 7.21 -10.56
C ALA A 138 -8.94 5.77 -10.56
N LYS A 139 -9.80 4.77 -10.81
CA LYS A 139 -9.39 3.38 -10.93
C LYS A 139 -8.50 3.17 -12.15
N ARG A 140 -8.89 3.72 -13.31
CA ARG A 140 -8.08 3.67 -14.53
C ARG A 140 -6.72 4.33 -14.34
N TYR A 141 -6.68 5.50 -13.65
CA TYR A 141 -5.43 6.19 -13.35
C TYR A 141 -4.47 5.32 -12.56
N VAL A 142 -4.90 4.75 -11.42
CA VAL A 142 -4.00 3.92 -10.60
C VAL A 142 -3.56 2.64 -11.30
N VAL A 143 -4.43 2.05 -12.15
CA VAL A 143 -4.10 0.88 -12.96
C VAL A 143 -3.10 1.25 -14.06
N SER A 144 -3.30 2.37 -14.76
CA SER A 144 -2.37 2.83 -15.80
C SER A 144 -0.98 3.20 -15.25
N ARG A 145 -0.90 3.64 -14.00
CA ARG A 145 0.36 3.88 -13.28
C ARG A 145 0.94 2.62 -12.64
N MET A 146 0.32 1.46 -12.87
CA MET A 146 0.73 0.16 -12.32
C MET A 146 0.80 0.11 -10.78
N ILE A 147 0.11 1.03 -10.09
CA ILE A 147 0.12 1.10 -8.62
C ILE A 147 -0.33 -0.24 -8.03
N PRO A 148 0.44 -0.84 -7.10
CA PRO A 148 0.12 -2.14 -6.53
C PRO A 148 -1.26 -2.16 -5.85
N SER A 149 -1.99 -3.26 -6.00
CA SER A 149 -3.39 -3.37 -5.56
C SER A 149 -3.61 -3.21 -4.04
N ASN A 150 -2.58 -3.49 -3.24
CA ASN A 150 -2.59 -3.25 -1.80
C ASN A 150 -2.72 -1.76 -1.45
N TYR A 151 -2.23 -0.85 -2.29
CA TYR A 151 -2.40 0.59 -2.10
C TYR A 151 -3.79 1.09 -2.53
N HIS A 152 -4.55 0.36 -3.36
CA HIS A 152 -5.90 0.77 -3.74
C HIS A 152 -6.86 0.90 -2.53
N PHE A 153 -6.55 0.26 -1.39
CA PHE A 153 -7.28 0.39 -0.14
C PHE A 153 -6.89 1.61 0.69
N LYS A 154 -5.74 2.22 0.37
CA LYS A 154 -5.22 3.41 1.05
C LYS A 154 -5.44 4.70 0.25
N LEU A 155 -5.84 4.60 -1.02
CA LEU A 155 -6.12 5.73 -1.91
C LEU A 155 -7.63 5.97 -2.00
N PHE A 156 -8.02 7.26 -2.07
CA PHE A 156 -9.42 7.65 -2.07
C PHE A 156 -9.75 8.54 -3.27
N TYR A 157 -11.03 8.67 -3.58
CA TYR A 157 -11.53 9.50 -4.66
C TYR A 157 -12.40 10.62 -4.10
N ALA A 158 -11.98 11.87 -4.29
CA ALA A 158 -12.77 13.05 -4.04
C ALA A 158 -13.40 13.55 -5.35
N PRO A 159 -14.73 13.45 -5.53
CA PRO A 159 -15.40 13.99 -6.72
C PRO A 159 -15.33 15.51 -6.79
N LYS A 160 -15.31 16.16 -5.62
CA LYS A 160 -15.21 17.59 -5.41
C LYS A 160 -14.11 17.86 -4.39
N PHE A 161 -12.93 18.25 -4.89
CA PHE A 161 -11.73 18.33 -4.08
C PHE A 161 -11.76 19.50 -3.10
N TYR A 162 -12.14 20.68 -3.56
CA TYR A 162 -12.13 21.89 -2.71
C TYR A 162 -13.21 21.83 -1.62
N GLU A 163 -14.40 21.30 -1.93
CA GLU A 163 -15.42 21.01 -0.91
C GLU A 163 -14.90 19.99 0.14
N PHE A 164 -14.20 18.95 -0.30
CA PHE A 164 -13.60 17.99 0.61
C PHE A 164 -12.53 18.62 1.50
N VAL A 165 -11.67 19.49 0.94
CA VAL A 165 -10.68 20.23 1.74
C VAL A 165 -11.36 21.08 2.80
N ASN A 166 -12.44 21.80 2.45
CA ASN A 166 -13.18 22.64 3.41
C ASN A 166 -13.90 21.81 4.49
N GLN A 167 -14.20 20.52 4.24
CA GLN A 167 -14.69 19.62 5.29
C GLN A 167 -13.58 19.22 6.27
N CYS A 168 -12.32 19.19 5.82
CA CYS A 168 -11.16 18.89 6.65
C CYS A 168 -10.65 20.12 7.40
N ILE A 169 -10.60 21.27 6.71
CA ILE A 169 -10.12 22.57 7.20
C ILE A 169 -11.15 23.62 6.79
N PRO A 170 -12.04 24.04 7.70
CA PRO A 170 -13.07 25.01 7.40
C PRO A 170 -12.50 26.32 6.78
N ASN A 171 -13.14 26.78 5.72
CA ASN A 171 -12.77 28.02 5.01
C ASN A 171 -11.37 28.05 4.39
N LYS A 172 -10.72 26.92 4.15
CA LYS A 172 -9.42 26.89 3.45
C LYS A 172 -9.53 27.45 2.03
N PHE A 173 -10.67 27.19 1.37
CA PHE A 173 -11.05 27.77 0.08
C PHE A 173 -12.40 28.48 0.23
N PRO A 174 -12.43 29.77 0.57
CA PRO A 174 -13.68 30.50 0.85
C PRO A 174 -14.58 30.66 -0.40
N GLU A 175 -13.97 30.74 -1.58
CA GLU A 175 -14.69 30.85 -2.84
C GLU A 175 -14.33 29.63 -3.74
N ILE A 176 -15.32 28.78 -4.00
CA ILE A 176 -15.19 27.66 -4.92
C ILE A 176 -15.99 27.95 -6.18
N SER A 177 -15.38 28.62 -7.15
CA SER A 177 -16.02 28.92 -8.44
C SER A 177 -16.15 27.64 -9.30
N LYS A 178 -15.18 26.72 -9.22
CA LYS A 178 -15.17 25.45 -9.94
C LYS A 178 -14.45 24.41 -9.13
N ASP A 179 -15.10 23.28 -8.88
CA ASP A 179 -14.49 22.15 -8.21
C ASP A 179 -14.07 21.06 -9.22
N GLU A 180 -13.08 20.25 -8.84
CA GLU A 180 -12.53 19.20 -9.69
C GLU A 180 -12.32 17.91 -8.93
N PRO A 181 -12.43 16.77 -9.64
CA PRO A 181 -12.17 15.48 -9.02
C PRO A 181 -10.69 15.19 -8.92
N ARG A 182 -10.26 14.72 -7.75
CA ARG A 182 -8.87 14.31 -7.49
C ARG A 182 -8.76 12.93 -6.84
N LEU A 183 -7.66 12.26 -7.10
CA LEU A 183 -7.20 11.14 -6.31
C LEU A 183 -6.58 11.67 -5.02
N ILE A 184 -7.03 11.18 -3.87
CA ILE A 184 -6.51 11.57 -2.57
C ILE A 184 -5.51 10.52 -2.10
N ILE A 185 -4.31 10.98 -1.79
CA ILE A 185 -3.20 10.22 -1.21
C ILE A 185 -3.03 10.75 0.23
N PRO A 186 -3.57 10.08 1.24
CA PRO A 186 -3.55 10.57 2.62
C PRO A 186 -2.17 10.42 3.25
N PHE A 187 -1.76 11.38 4.05
CA PHE A 187 -0.60 11.31 4.93
C PHE A 187 -1.09 10.92 6.31
N ILE A 188 -0.68 9.76 6.74
CA ILE A 188 -1.09 9.14 8.00
C ILE A 188 0.15 9.01 8.87
N ASP A 189 0.05 9.41 10.13
CA ASP A 189 1.13 9.25 11.11
C ASP A 189 1.17 7.81 11.69
N GLN A 190 2.11 7.56 12.59
CA GLN A 190 2.29 6.26 13.24
C GLN A 190 1.13 5.89 14.18
N ASP A 191 0.33 6.87 14.59
CA ASP A 191 -0.83 6.69 15.47
C ASP A 191 -2.15 6.57 14.69
N ASP A 192 -2.09 6.35 13.37
CA ASP A 192 -3.25 6.27 12.47
C ASP A 192 -4.05 7.60 12.35
N ASN A 193 -3.45 8.76 12.63
CA ASN A 193 -4.11 10.05 12.43
C ASN A 193 -3.86 10.60 11.03
N LEU A 194 -4.86 11.28 10.47
CA LEU A 194 -4.73 12.01 9.21
C LEU A 194 -4.06 13.36 9.47
N ILE A 195 -2.79 13.50 9.10
CA ILE A 195 -2.01 14.73 9.25
C ILE A 195 -2.09 15.64 8.02
N GLY A 196 -2.41 15.08 6.86
CA GLY A 196 -2.53 15.81 5.61
C GLY A 196 -2.88 14.88 4.47
N PHE A 197 -2.89 15.40 3.26
CA PHE A 197 -3.07 14.60 2.05
C PHE A 197 -2.58 15.35 0.81
N GLN A 198 -2.32 14.58 -0.24
CA GLN A 198 -2.06 15.12 -1.56
C GLN A 198 -3.22 14.77 -2.50
N GLY A 199 -3.72 15.78 -3.21
CA GLY A 199 -4.76 15.64 -4.24
C GLY A 199 -4.14 15.62 -5.64
N ARG A 200 -4.10 14.45 -6.30
CA ARG A 200 -3.66 14.32 -7.70
C ARG A 200 -4.82 14.59 -8.63
N SER A 201 -4.67 15.54 -9.56
CA SER A 201 -5.68 15.81 -10.59
C SER A 201 -5.92 14.58 -11.48
N LEU A 202 -7.18 14.32 -11.80
CA LEU A 202 -7.64 13.27 -12.71
C LEU A 202 -8.14 13.82 -14.04
N GLY A 203 -7.85 15.07 -14.33
CA GLY A 203 -8.22 15.80 -15.55
C GLY A 203 -7.11 16.74 -15.97
N ASN A 204 -7.47 17.67 -16.87
CA ASN A 204 -6.59 18.74 -17.30
C ASN A 204 -6.68 19.88 -16.27
N SER A 205 -5.76 19.89 -15.33
CA SER A 205 -5.60 20.95 -14.34
C SER A 205 -4.16 21.46 -14.38
N ASP A 206 -3.96 22.76 -14.27
CA ASP A 206 -2.63 23.38 -14.24
C ASP A 206 -1.82 22.87 -13.05
N LEU A 207 -2.50 22.60 -11.93
CA LEU A 207 -1.90 22.03 -10.73
C LEU A 207 -2.10 20.51 -10.68
N LYS A 208 -1.11 19.76 -11.17
CA LYS A 208 -1.13 18.30 -11.13
C LYS A 208 -1.29 17.75 -9.71
N TYR A 209 -0.62 18.36 -8.74
CA TYR A 209 -0.67 17.99 -7.33
C TYR A 209 -0.97 19.21 -6.46
N ILE A 210 -1.84 19.03 -5.46
CA ILE A 210 -2.09 19.99 -4.40
C ILE A 210 -1.89 19.26 -3.07
N THR A 211 -0.99 19.76 -2.24
CA THR A 211 -0.74 19.21 -0.90
C THR A 211 -1.43 20.07 0.15
N ILE A 212 -2.21 19.44 1.00
CA ILE A 212 -2.95 20.06 2.11
C ILE A 212 -2.46 19.42 3.41
N MET A 213 -1.96 20.24 4.32
CA MET A 213 -1.67 19.78 5.68
C MET A 213 -2.84 20.19 6.58
N ILE A 214 -3.33 19.23 7.36
CA ILE A 214 -4.36 19.43 8.40
C ILE A 214 -3.67 19.86 9.68
N ASP A 215 -2.56 19.20 10.00
CA ASP A 215 -1.63 19.58 11.05
C ASP A 215 -0.43 20.27 10.37
N GLU A 216 -0.30 21.59 10.57
CA GLU A 216 0.77 22.38 9.95
C GLU A 216 2.14 22.09 10.57
N ASP A 217 2.19 21.58 11.82
CA ASP A 217 3.41 21.18 12.52
C ASP A 217 3.89 19.77 12.15
N ALA A 218 3.02 18.97 11.53
CA ALA A 218 3.38 17.64 11.09
C ALA A 218 4.25 17.65 9.83
N PRO A 219 5.16 16.67 9.68
CA PRO A 219 5.98 16.56 8.48
C PRO A 219 5.13 16.25 7.25
N LYS A 220 5.44 16.90 6.11
CA LYS A 220 4.80 16.62 4.80
C LYS A 220 5.34 15.31 4.21
N ILE A 221 5.11 14.21 4.90
CA ILE A 221 5.67 12.90 4.56
C ILE A 221 4.52 11.90 4.38
N PHE A 222 4.54 11.19 3.25
CA PHE A 222 3.68 10.03 2.99
C PHE A 222 4.39 8.75 3.47
N GLY A 223 3.65 7.80 4.05
CA GLY A 223 4.13 6.46 4.39
C GLY A 223 4.62 6.28 5.83
N LEU A 224 4.46 7.28 6.70
CA LEU A 224 4.84 7.18 8.12
C LEU A 224 4.10 6.06 8.86
N ASP A 225 2.85 5.76 8.44
CA ASP A 225 2.00 4.68 8.99
C ASP A 225 2.54 3.27 8.72
N THR A 226 3.46 3.13 7.78
CA THR A 226 4.00 1.83 7.34
C THR A 226 5.52 1.73 7.45
N MET A 227 6.18 2.82 7.78
CA MET A 227 7.61 2.88 7.94
C MET A 227 8.07 2.05 9.16
N ASP A 228 9.09 1.24 8.98
CA ASP A 228 9.82 0.52 10.04
C ASP A 228 11.17 1.22 10.26
N PRO A 229 11.33 2.04 11.33
CA PRO A 229 12.55 2.80 11.57
C PRO A 229 13.73 1.92 12.01
N THR A 230 13.51 0.64 12.29
CA THR A 230 14.57 -0.32 12.65
C THR A 230 15.31 -0.87 11.44
N LYS A 231 14.87 -0.53 10.24
CA LYS A 231 15.44 -0.92 8.95
C LYS A 231 15.78 0.31 8.11
N PRO A 232 16.67 0.20 7.12
CA PRO A 232 16.91 1.30 6.18
C PRO A 232 15.59 1.80 5.58
N VAL A 233 15.39 3.12 5.62
CA VAL A 233 14.19 3.80 5.13
C VAL A 233 14.54 4.55 3.86
N TYR A 234 13.90 4.17 2.76
CA TYR A 234 14.08 4.85 1.48
C TYR A 234 13.21 6.11 1.41
N VAL A 235 13.84 7.24 1.09
CA VAL A 235 13.18 8.55 0.99
C VAL A 235 13.11 8.95 -0.46
N VAL A 236 11.91 8.90 -1.06
CA VAL A 236 11.67 9.27 -2.46
C VAL A 236 10.97 10.62 -2.57
N GLU A 237 10.90 11.22 -3.77
CA GLU A 237 10.26 12.53 -3.94
C GLU A 237 8.73 12.42 -3.97
N GLY A 238 8.19 11.46 -4.68
CA GLY A 238 6.75 11.31 -4.92
C GLY A 238 6.08 10.17 -4.14
N PRO A 239 4.87 10.37 -3.58
CA PRO A 239 4.13 9.28 -2.93
C PRO A 239 3.86 8.07 -3.82
N ILE A 240 3.71 8.27 -5.15
CA ILE A 240 3.48 7.15 -6.07
C ILE A 240 4.74 6.29 -6.18
N ASP A 241 5.92 6.89 -6.23
CA ASP A 241 7.21 6.20 -6.32
C ASP A 241 7.47 5.32 -5.10
N SER A 242 7.14 5.82 -3.91
CA SER A 242 7.29 5.06 -2.67
C SER A 242 6.46 3.77 -2.62
N MET A 243 5.38 3.68 -3.41
CA MET A 243 4.52 2.49 -3.44
C MET A 243 5.18 1.28 -4.12
N PHE A 244 6.33 1.47 -4.77
CA PHE A 244 7.10 0.42 -5.43
C PHE A 244 8.38 0.05 -4.69
N VAL A 245 8.71 0.74 -3.61
CA VAL A 245 9.91 0.51 -2.80
C VAL A 245 9.52 0.03 -1.42
N ASN A 246 10.15 -1.04 -0.95
CA ASN A 246 9.92 -1.55 0.40
C ASN A 246 10.46 -0.56 1.45
N ASN A 247 9.73 -0.39 2.55
CA ASN A 247 10.08 0.52 3.64
C ASN A 247 10.40 1.94 3.15
N ALA A 248 9.57 2.47 2.25
CA ALA A 248 9.77 3.79 1.68
C ALA A 248 8.75 4.80 2.21
N ILE A 249 9.22 6.02 2.36
CA ILE A 249 8.45 7.24 2.61
C ILE A 249 8.65 8.22 1.46
N ALA A 250 7.72 9.14 1.27
CA ALA A 250 7.85 10.17 0.25
C ALA A 250 7.77 11.58 0.83
N MET A 251 8.68 12.43 0.37
CA MET A 251 8.63 13.86 0.63
C MET A 251 7.59 14.51 -0.30
N ALA A 252 6.42 14.81 0.19
CA ALA A 252 5.40 15.51 -0.62
C ALA A 252 5.72 17.01 -0.83
N GLY A 253 7.00 17.33 -1.00
CA GLY A 253 7.57 18.65 -1.18
C GLY A 253 9.08 18.61 -1.07
N ALA A 254 9.73 19.77 -1.15
CA ALA A 254 11.20 19.85 -1.16
C ALA A 254 11.87 19.78 0.21
N ASP A 255 11.12 19.72 1.29
CA ASP A 255 11.64 19.87 2.65
C ASP A 255 11.81 18.54 3.37
N VAL A 256 13.05 18.27 3.80
CA VAL A 256 13.46 17.10 4.60
C VAL A 256 13.52 17.39 6.11
N SER A 257 13.20 18.62 6.54
CA SER A 257 13.34 19.04 7.95
C SER A 257 12.47 18.22 8.91
N GLY A 258 11.37 17.64 8.40
CA GLY A 258 10.51 16.76 9.20
C GLY A 258 11.13 15.42 9.54
N LEU A 259 12.15 14.96 8.79
CA LEU A 259 12.82 13.68 9.03
C LEU A 259 13.71 13.71 10.27
N ASP A 260 14.26 14.89 10.62
CA ASP A 260 15.15 15.06 11.79
C ASP A 260 14.45 14.69 13.12
N ARG A 261 13.11 14.62 13.12
CA ARG A 261 12.30 14.24 14.29
C ARG A 261 12.17 12.72 14.48
N ILE A 262 12.54 11.93 13.47
CA ILE A 262 12.40 10.47 13.49
C ILE A 262 13.78 9.86 13.27
N SER A 263 14.29 9.15 14.27
CA SER A 263 15.58 8.48 14.15
C SER A 263 15.45 7.23 13.31
N ALA A 264 16.06 7.22 12.13
CA ALA A 264 16.13 6.08 11.23
C ALA A 264 17.37 6.22 10.32
N ASP A 265 17.75 5.13 9.70
CA ASP A 265 18.80 5.10 8.67
C ASP A 265 18.16 5.45 7.32
N TYR A 266 18.38 6.66 6.83
CA TYR A 266 17.75 7.17 5.61
C TYR A 266 18.64 7.03 4.39
N ILE A 267 18.04 6.46 3.31
CA ILE A 267 18.64 6.36 1.97
C ILE A 267 17.80 7.21 1.02
N PHE A 268 18.37 8.29 0.48
CA PHE A 268 17.62 9.18 -0.41
C PHE A 268 17.66 8.71 -1.87
N VAL A 269 16.48 8.64 -2.48
CA VAL A 269 16.28 8.27 -3.88
C VAL A 269 15.59 9.44 -4.58
N TYR A 270 16.40 10.34 -5.14
CA TYR A 270 15.91 11.48 -5.91
C TYR A 270 15.55 11.09 -7.35
N ASP A 271 14.75 11.93 -8.02
CA ASP A 271 14.48 11.78 -9.43
C ASP A 271 15.79 11.72 -10.24
N ASN A 272 15.83 10.87 -11.27
CA ASN A 272 16.98 10.68 -12.15
C ASN A 272 17.14 11.84 -13.13
N GLU A 273 17.40 13.04 -12.63
CA GLU A 273 17.53 14.28 -13.40
C GLU A 273 18.94 14.91 -13.25
N PRO A 274 20.00 14.31 -13.85
CA PRO A 274 21.38 14.79 -13.68
C PRO A 274 21.65 16.18 -14.26
N ARG A 275 20.73 16.72 -15.08
CA ARG A 275 20.78 18.09 -15.63
C ARG A 275 20.01 19.10 -14.79
N SER A 276 19.33 18.68 -13.74
CA SER A 276 18.60 19.56 -12.85
C SER A 276 19.50 20.08 -11.73
N ALA A 277 19.91 21.33 -11.81
CA ALA A 277 20.72 21.97 -10.77
C ALA A 277 20.04 21.94 -9.39
N GLN A 278 18.69 21.86 -9.35
CA GLN A 278 17.93 21.73 -8.11
C GLN A 278 18.13 20.34 -7.49
N ILE A 279 18.01 19.27 -8.28
CA ILE A 279 18.20 17.90 -7.81
C ILE A 279 19.64 17.68 -7.39
N VAL A 280 20.62 18.10 -8.20
CA VAL A 280 22.05 18.00 -7.85
C VAL A 280 22.35 18.69 -6.52
N ARG A 281 21.79 19.89 -6.27
CA ARG A 281 21.95 20.58 -4.98
C ARG A 281 21.33 19.85 -3.81
N ARG A 282 20.15 19.23 -4.00
CA ARG A 282 19.51 18.41 -2.94
C ARG A 282 20.34 17.18 -2.62
N ILE A 283 20.82 16.45 -3.63
CA ILE A 283 21.70 15.30 -3.45
C ILE A 283 22.95 15.70 -2.66
N LYS A 284 23.62 16.79 -3.08
CA LYS A 284 24.81 17.30 -2.38
C LYS A 284 24.50 17.61 -0.91
N LYS A 285 23.38 18.30 -0.63
CA LYS A 285 22.96 18.61 0.74
C LYS A 285 22.71 17.34 1.60
N SER A 286 22.16 16.27 1.00
CA SER A 286 21.97 15.00 1.70
C SER A 286 23.30 14.31 2.00
N ILE A 287 24.24 14.31 1.05
CA ILE A 287 25.59 13.78 1.26
C ILE A 287 26.32 14.56 2.38
N ASP A 288 26.22 15.89 2.39
CA ASP A 288 26.86 16.74 3.40
C ASP A 288 26.25 16.55 4.80
N ARG A 289 25.04 15.98 4.89
CA ARG A 289 24.39 15.53 6.14
C ARG A 289 24.66 14.07 6.48
N ASN A 290 25.61 13.43 5.80
CA ASN A 290 26.00 12.03 5.96
C ASN A 290 24.89 11.01 5.66
N HIS A 291 23.91 11.36 4.81
CA HIS A 291 22.92 10.41 4.34
C HIS A 291 23.44 9.62 3.13
N ALA A 292 23.04 8.35 3.05
CA ALA A 292 23.21 7.56 1.85
C ALA A 292 22.27 8.03 0.74
N ILE A 293 22.71 7.95 -0.50
CA ILE A 293 21.96 8.36 -1.68
C ILE A 293 22.00 7.29 -2.77
N VAL A 294 20.97 7.25 -3.59
CA VAL A 294 20.96 6.45 -4.82
C VAL A 294 21.30 7.34 -6.00
N LEU A 295 22.25 6.90 -6.83
CA LEU A 295 22.61 7.55 -8.10
C LEU A 295 22.41 6.53 -9.22
N PHE A 296 21.38 6.72 -10.02
CA PHE A 296 21.01 5.79 -11.09
C PHE A 296 22.11 5.67 -12.15
N PRO A 297 22.40 4.48 -12.67
CA PRO A 297 23.42 4.28 -13.70
C PRO A 297 22.97 4.87 -15.05
N LYS A 298 23.94 5.18 -15.93
CA LYS A 298 23.72 5.91 -17.21
C LYS A 298 22.79 5.21 -18.19
N ASN A 299 22.59 3.91 -18.06
CA ASN A 299 21.67 3.13 -18.89
C ASN A 299 20.20 3.28 -18.47
N ILE A 300 19.93 3.78 -17.25
CA ILE A 300 18.56 4.13 -16.81
C ILE A 300 18.26 5.53 -17.32
N ARG A 301 17.21 5.64 -18.16
CA ARG A 301 16.78 6.90 -18.79
C ARG A 301 15.50 7.46 -18.18
N GLU A 302 14.76 6.62 -17.50
CA GLU A 302 13.52 6.93 -16.82
C GLU A 302 13.79 7.96 -15.74
N LYS A 303 12.85 8.91 -15.61
CA LYS A 303 12.98 10.03 -14.69
C LYS A 303 12.80 9.61 -13.23
N ASP A 304 11.80 8.78 -12.96
CA ASP A 304 11.40 8.39 -11.63
C ASP A 304 11.11 6.87 -11.56
N ILE A 305 10.87 6.37 -10.35
CA ILE A 305 10.62 4.94 -10.13
C ILE A 305 9.34 4.48 -10.82
N ASN A 306 8.29 5.31 -10.82
CA ASN A 306 7.05 4.92 -11.49
C ASN A 306 7.23 4.84 -13.00
N ASP A 307 8.03 5.73 -13.61
CA ASP A 307 8.34 5.67 -15.04
C ASP A 307 9.17 4.41 -15.36
N MET A 308 10.09 3.97 -14.47
CA MET A 308 10.80 2.67 -14.61
C MET A 308 9.83 1.49 -14.65
N ILE A 309 8.87 1.46 -13.73
CA ILE A 309 7.83 0.43 -13.70
C ILE A 309 6.95 0.48 -14.96
N MET A 310 6.59 1.67 -15.41
CA MET A 310 5.78 1.86 -16.63
C MET A 310 6.52 1.49 -17.91
N SER A 311 7.85 1.59 -17.93
CA SER A 311 8.69 1.14 -19.04
C SER A 311 8.85 -0.38 -19.12
N GLY A 312 8.35 -1.11 -18.09
CA GLY A 312 8.32 -2.57 -18.06
C GLY A 312 9.25 -3.21 -17.04
N MET A 313 10.01 -2.43 -16.26
CA MET A 313 10.82 -2.98 -15.18
C MET A 313 9.94 -3.56 -14.07
N SER A 314 10.34 -4.69 -13.54
CA SER A 314 9.71 -5.27 -12.35
C SER A 314 10.13 -4.53 -11.07
N VAL A 315 9.31 -4.63 -10.02
CA VAL A 315 9.65 -4.09 -8.69
C VAL A 315 10.97 -4.69 -8.16
N SER A 316 11.27 -5.95 -8.49
CA SER A 316 12.51 -6.61 -8.10
C SER A 316 13.73 -5.99 -8.78
N GLU A 317 13.66 -5.74 -10.10
CA GLU A 317 14.72 -5.08 -10.85
C GLU A 317 14.98 -3.66 -10.35
N VAL A 318 13.91 -2.88 -10.10
CA VAL A 318 14.04 -1.54 -9.51
C VAL A 318 14.70 -1.60 -8.12
N SER A 319 14.33 -2.57 -7.27
CA SER A 319 14.94 -2.75 -5.95
C SER A 319 16.43 -3.13 -6.05
N GLU A 320 16.81 -3.95 -7.03
CA GLU A 320 18.19 -4.32 -7.29
C GLU A 320 19.00 -3.12 -7.79
N ILE A 321 18.46 -2.31 -8.72
CA ILE A 321 19.08 -1.07 -9.19
C ILE A 321 19.31 -0.11 -8.01
N ILE A 322 18.33 0.10 -7.16
CA ILE A 322 18.44 0.97 -5.97
C ILE A 322 19.55 0.47 -5.04
N SER A 323 19.51 -0.81 -4.67
CA SER A 323 20.49 -1.36 -3.72
C SER A 323 21.93 -1.36 -4.27
N SER A 324 22.11 -1.68 -5.55
CA SER A 324 23.43 -1.73 -6.21
C SER A 324 24.01 -0.34 -6.50
N ASN A 325 23.20 0.72 -6.43
CA ASN A 325 23.62 2.10 -6.73
C ASN A 325 23.41 3.04 -5.53
N THR A 326 23.44 2.49 -4.33
CA THR A 326 23.43 3.23 -3.07
C THR A 326 24.87 3.56 -2.68
N PHE A 327 25.14 4.82 -2.40
CA PHE A 327 26.47 5.34 -2.04
C PHE A 327 26.36 6.26 -0.82
N ASP A 328 27.41 6.32 -0.03
CA ASP A 328 27.56 7.23 1.11
C ASP A 328 28.93 7.93 1.15
N GLY A 329 29.09 8.89 2.02
CA GLY A 329 30.33 9.57 2.32
C GLY A 329 31.12 10.04 1.08
N LEU A 330 32.41 9.67 1.02
CA LEU A 330 33.30 10.08 -0.07
C LEU A 330 32.92 9.40 -1.41
N ALA A 331 32.45 8.16 -1.35
CA ALA A 331 32.01 7.44 -2.55
C ALA A 331 30.80 8.13 -3.21
N ALA A 332 29.86 8.61 -2.41
CA ALA A 332 28.72 9.40 -2.90
C ALA A 332 29.15 10.71 -3.57
N LYS A 333 30.15 11.43 -2.97
CA LYS A 333 30.71 12.66 -3.56
C LYS A 333 31.38 12.42 -4.91
N ALA A 334 32.21 11.39 -5.01
CA ALA A 334 32.87 11.01 -6.25
C ALA A 334 31.83 10.60 -7.32
N LYS A 335 30.87 9.77 -6.95
CA LYS A 335 29.82 9.29 -7.85
C LYS A 335 28.90 10.41 -8.33
N LEU A 336 28.57 11.37 -7.46
CA LEU A 336 27.78 12.56 -7.83
C LEU A 336 28.50 13.38 -8.91
N SER A 337 29.83 13.53 -8.83
CA SER A 337 30.62 14.25 -9.85
C SER A 337 30.58 13.55 -11.21
N GLU A 338 30.50 12.21 -11.25
CA GLU A 338 30.34 11.43 -12.49
C GLU A 338 28.93 11.45 -13.05
N TRP A 339 27.92 11.55 -12.15
CA TRP A 339 26.50 11.50 -12.48
C TRP A 339 25.97 12.87 -12.93
N SER A 340 26.36 13.94 -12.23
CA SER A 340 25.93 15.32 -12.53
C SER A 340 26.37 15.78 -13.91
N ARG A 341 25.50 16.57 -14.57
CA ARG A 341 25.73 17.20 -15.88
C ARG A 341 25.46 18.71 -15.84
N VAL A 342 25.57 19.32 -14.67
CA VAL A 342 25.47 20.75 -14.39
C VAL A 342 26.77 21.26 -13.77
#